data_487f93d42a42269a9b0ed136ef029aba
#
_entry.id   487f93d42a42269a9b0ed136ef029aba
#
_cell.length_a   1.000
_cell.length_b   1.000
_cell.length_c   1.000
_cell.angle_alpha   90.00
_cell.angle_beta   90.00
_cell.angle_gamma   90.00
#
_symmetry.space_group_name_H-M   'P 1'
#
loop_
_entity.id
_entity.type
_entity.pdbx_description
1 polymer ?
#
loop_
_entity_poly.entity_id
_entity_poly.type
_entity_poly.pdbx_seq_one_letter_code
_entity_poly.pdbx_strand_id
1 'polypeptide(L)'
;VRGSSGYAAFASGKFALRGLAQSMARELGPQNIHVAHLVIDAGVDTEFVRERQRQAGIEPDDLPLDTLMNPDSIAKAYWDLHHQSRDGWTFELDIRPFAETW
;
A
#
# COMPACT_ATOMS: atom_id res chain seq x y z
N VAL A 1 0.53 7.02 -1.43
CA VAL A 1 1.75 7.23 -2.24
C VAL A 1 2.03 8.71 -2.32
N ARG A 2 3.23 9.12 -2.02
CA ARG A 2 3.68 10.51 -2.06
C ARG A 2 4.93 10.62 -2.93
N GLY A 3 5.06 11.75 -3.63
CA GLY A 3 6.28 12.09 -4.31
C GLY A 3 7.34 12.52 -3.29
N SER A 4 8.53 11.99 -3.40
CA SER A 4 9.66 12.32 -2.55
C SER A 4 10.89 12.64 -3.41
N SER A 5 11.80 13.43 -2.86
CA SER A 5 13.05 13.73 -3.54
C SER A 5 13.80 12.43 -3.85
N GLY A 6 14.27 12.28 -5.09
CA GLY A 6 14.99 11.09 -5.53
C GLY A 6 14.10 9.90 -5.94
N TYR A 7 12.77 10.06 -5.90
CA TYR A 7 11.82 8.98 -6.20
C TYR A 7 10.82 9.34 -7.30
N ALA A 8 11.18 10.28 -8.20
CA ALA A 8 10.26 10.78 -9.21
C ALA A 8 9.70 9.67 -10.12
N ALA A 9 10.55 8.78 -10.62
CA ALA A 9 10.12 7.68 -11.48
C ALA A 9 9.20 6.70 -10.73
N PHE A 10 9.55 6.36 -9.51
CA PHE A 10 8.75 5.48 -8.65
C PHE A 10 7.38 6.10 -8.36
N ALA A 11 7.35 7.36 -7.92
CA ALA A 11 6.11 8.06 -7.62
C ALA A 11 5.23 8.20 -8.87
N SER A 12 5.82 8.55 -10.01
CA SER A 12 5.09 8.65 -11.28
C SER A 12 4.44 7.32 -11.67
N GLY A 13 5.16 6.20 -11.53
CA GLY A 13 4.64 4.87 -11.80
C GLY A 13 3.48 4.50 -10.88
N LYS A 14 3.59 4.83 -9.59
CA LYS A 14 2.53 4.56 -8.61
C LYS A 14 1.28 5.39 -8.86
N PHE A 15 1.40 6.66 -9.21
CA PHE A 15 0.26 7.50 -9.57
C PHE A 15 -0.39 7.05 -10.89
N ALA A 16 0.39 6.59 -11.85
CA ALA A 16 -0.14 6.02 -13.08
C ALA A 16 -0.94 4.75 -12.80
N LEU A 17 -0.46 3.89 -11.91
CA LEU A 17 -1.20 2.70 -11.47
C LEU A 17 -2.54 3.08 -10.83
N ARG A 18 -2.55 4.10 -10.00
CA ARG A 18 -3.80 4.61 -9.39
C ARG A 18 -4.79 5.08 -10.45
N GLY A 19 -4.33 5.83 -11.44
CA GLY A 19 -5.17 6.29 -12.54
C GLY A 19 -5.78 5.13 -13.33
N LEU A 20 -4.99 4.12 -13.63
CA LEU A 20 -5.46 2.90 -14.30
C LEU A 20 -6.51 2.18 -13.44
N ALA A 21 -6.23 1.98 -12.15
CA ALA A 21 -7.17 1.33 -11.23
C ALA A 21 -8.50 2.10 -11.16
N GLN A 22 -8.47 3.43 -11.13
CA GLN A 22 -9.68 4.24 -11.09
C GLN A 22 -10.51 4.10 -12.36
N SER A 23 -9.88 4.12 -13.53
CA SER A 23 -10.57 3.86 -14.80
C SER A 23 -11.21 2.49 -14.82
N MET A 24 -10.47 1.47 -14.40
CA MET A 24 -10.99 0.10 -14.33
C MET A 24 -12.15 -0.01 -13.36
N ALA A 25 -12.07 0.65 -12.20
CA ALA A 25 -13.15 0.61 -11.22
C ALA A 25 -14.46 1.19 -11.79
N ARG A 26 -14.35 2.28 -12.54
CA ARG A 26 -15.50 2.94 -13.16
C ARG A 26 -16.08 2.14 -14.33
N GLU A 27 -15.22 1.51 -15.13
CA GLU A 27 -15.65 0.72 -16.27
C GLU A 27 -16.23 -0.64 -15.85
N LEU A 28 -15.61 -1.31 -14.89
CA LEU A 28 -15.94 -2.69 -14.53
C LEU A 28 -16.93 -2.79 -13.37
N GLY A 29 -17.06 -1.73 -12.56
CA GLY A 29 -18.04 -1.70 -11.47
C GLY A 29 -19.45 -2.05 -11.91
N PRO A 30 -19.98 -1.44 -13.01
CA PRO A 30 -21.31 -1.80 -13.52
C PRO A 30 -21.44 -3.26 -13.94
N GLN A 31 -20.32 -3.94 -14.20
CA GLN A 31 -20.28 -5.37 -14.53
C GLN A 31 -20.11 -6.26 -13.30
N ASN A 32 -20.28 -5.71 -12.09
CA ASN A 32 -20.14 -6.42 -10.83
C ASN A 32 -18.70 -6.87 -10.54
N ILE A 33 -17.72 -6.09 -10.98
CA ILE A 33 -16.30 -6.34 -10.71
C ILE A 33 -15.80 -5.22 -9.79
N HIS A 34 -15.36 -5.60 -8.59
CA HIS A 34 -14.82 -4.68 -7.61
C HIS A 34 -13.33 -4.47 -7.87
N VAL A 35 -12.96 -3.27 -8.26
CA VAL A 35 -11.57 -2.85 -8.42
C VAL A 35 -11.25 -1.86 -7.32
N ALA A 36 -10.24 -2.14 -6.52
CA ALA A 36 -9.79 -1.26 -5.44
C ALA A 36 -8.29 -0.99 -5.56
N HIS A 37 -7.89 0.16 -5.05
CA HIS A 37 -6.50 0.60 -4.98
C HIS A 37 -6.09 0.71 -3.52
N LEU A 38 -5.12 -0.11 -3.12
CA LEU A 38 -4.60 -0.11 -1.75
C LEU A 38 -3.27 0.64 -1.72
N VAL A 39 -3.24 1.73 -0.96
CA VAL A 39 -2.01 2.49 -0.72
C VAL A 39 -1.35 1.94 0.54
N ILE A 40 -0.11 1.49 0.39
CA ILE A 40 0.72 0.99 1.49
C ILE A 40 1.86 1.98 1.67
N ASP A 41 1.72 2.86 2.66
CA ASP A 41 2.66 3.95 2.89
C ASP A 41 3.60 3.61 4.06
N ALA A 42 4.43 2.61 3.84
CA ALA A 42 5.44 2.19 4.79
C ALA A 42 6.35 1.12 4.19
N GLY A 43 7.44 0.83 4.87
CA GLY A 43 8.22 -0.38 4.61
C GLY A 43 7.44 -1.61 5.08
N VAL A 44 7.38 -2.63 4.23
CA VAL A 44 6.76 -3.89 4.57
C VAL A 44 7.83 -4.80 5.19
N ASP A 45 7.51 -5.48 6.28
CA ASP A 45 8.44 -6.36 6.97
C ASP A 45 8.70 -7.62 6.16
N THR A 46 9.63 -7.50 5.23
CA THR A 46 10.12 -8.56 4.36
C THR A 46 11.62 -8.62 4.46
N GLU A 47 12.21 -9.75 4.10
CA GLU A 47 13.68 -9.89 4.10
C GLU A 47 14.32 -8.89 3.13
N PHE A 48 13.69 -8.62 2.01
CA PHE A 48 14.18 -7.63 1.05
C PHE A 48 14.30 -6.24 1.67
N VAL A 49 13.28 -5.78 2.38
CA VAL A 49 13.27 -4.46 3.04
C VAL A 49 14.27 -4.45 4.19
N ARG A 50 14.32 -5.51 5.01
CA ARG A 50 15.28 -5.63 6.10
C ARG A 50 16.71 -5.55 5.62
N GLU A 51 17.04 -6.24 4.54
CA GLU A 51 18.38 -6.21 3.95
C GLU A 51 18.75 -4.83 3.41
N ARG A 52 17.81 -4.14 2.78
CA ARG A 52 18.05 -2.76 2.33
C ARG A 52 18.32 -1.82 3.50
N GLN A 53 17.65 -2.01 4.62
CA GLN A 53 17.91 -1.21 5.83
C GLN A 53 19.31 -1.48 6.39
N ARG A 54 19.74 -2.75 6.44
CA ARG A 54 21.09 -3.10 6.88
C ARG A 54 22.16 -2.47 5.98
N GLN A 55 21.96 -2.47 4.68
CA GLN A 55 22.85 -1.83 3.72
C GLN A 55 22.93 -0.31 3.93
N ALA A 56 21.88 0.29 4.44
CA ALA A 56 21.85 1.71 4.79
C ALA A 56 22.37 2.00 6.20
N GLY A 57 22.90 1.00 6.91
CA GLY A 57 23.43 1.16 8.27
C GLY A 57 22.36 1.11 9.36
N ILE A 58 21.14 0.62 9.05
CA ILE A 58 20.04 0.50 9.99
C ILE A 58 19.85 -0.97 10.33
N GLU A 59 19.86 -1.32 11.62
CA GLU A 59 19.48 -2.66 12.05
C GLU A 59 17.96 -2.73 12.25
N PRO A 60 17.23 -3.54 11.46
CA PRO A 60 15.76 -3.57 11.56
C PRO A 60 15.23 -3.97 12.93
N ASP A 61 15.95 -4.83 13.64
CA ASP A 61 15.53 -5.29 14.97
C ASP A 61 15.66 -4.19 16.05
N ASP A 62 16.42 -3.13 15.76
CA ASP A 62 16.57 -1.97 16.66
C ASP A 62 15.50 -0.90 16.41
N LEU A 63 14.68 -1.04 15.36
CA LEU A 63 13.59 -0.11 15.10
C LEU A 63 12.48 -0.24 16.15
N PRO A 64 11.79 0.86 16.46
CA PRO A 64 10.61 0.79 17.32
C PRO A 64 9.60 -0.22 16.79
N LEU A 65 8.86 -0.84 17.69
CA LEU A 65 7.80 -1.79 17.35
C LEU A 65 6.81 -1.13 16.37
N ASP A 66 6.35 -1.90 15.41
CA ASP A 66 5.38 -1.46 14.40
C ASP A 66 5.89 -0.33 13.48
N THR A 67 7.21 -0.20 13.31
CA THR A 67 7.78 0.69 12.29
C THR A 67 7.58 0.11 10.88
N LEU A 68 7.77 -1.21 10.73
CA LEU A 68 7.50 -1.93 9.49
C LEU A 68 6.11 -2.57 9.57
N MET A 69 5.42 -2.60 8.43
CA MET A 69 4.11 -3.26 8.36
C MET A 69 4.28 -4.76 8.25
N ASN A 70 3.55 -5.49 9.09
CA ASN A 70 3.45 -6.94 8.99
C ASN A 70 2.66 -7.32 7.73
N PRO A 71 3.18 -8.21 6.86
CA PRO A 71 2.43 -8.69 5.70
C PRO A 71 1.04 -9.24 6.03
N ASP A 72 0.86 -9.84 7.19
CA ASP A 72 -0.44 -10.37 7.61
C ASP A 72 -1.48 -9.27 7.79
N SER A 73 -1.07 -8.10 8.27
CA SER A 73 -1.96 -6.94 8.40
C SER A 73 -2.41 -6.42 7.03
N ILE A 74 -1.49 -6.42 6.06
CA ILE A 74 -1.81 -6.05 4.68
C ILE A 74 -2.75 -7.06 4.05
N ALA A 75 -2.48 -8.35 4.23
CA ALA A 75 -3.33 -9.42 3.72
C ALA A 75 -4.76 -9.31 4.29
N LYS A 76 -4.89 -8.96 5.57
CA LYS A 76 -6.20 -8.75 6.19
C LYS A 76 -6.96 -7.60 5.53
N ALA A 77 -6.28 -6.50 5.18
CA ALA A 77 -6.90 -5.38 4.49
C ALA A 77 -7.45 -5.81 3.12
N TYR A 78 -6.70 -6.60 2.35
CA TYR A 78 -7.18 -7.16 1.08
C TYR A 78 -8.37 -8.09 1.28
N TRP A 79 -8.32 -8.93 2.29
CA TRP A 79 -9.42 -9.85 2.61
C TRP A 79 -10.70 -9.09 2.94
N ASP A 80 -10.60 -8.06 3.77
CA ASP A 80 -11.75 -7.23 4.15
C ASP A 80 -12.35 -6.50 2.94
N LEU A 81 -11.50 -5.96 2.05
CA LEU A 81 -11.96 -5.35 0.80
C LEU A 81 -12.70 -6.34 -0.08
N HIS A 82 -12.18 -7.56 -0.22
CA HIS A 82 -12.78 -8.61 -1.03
C HIS A 82 -14.18 -8.98 -0.56
N HIS A 83 -14.44 -8.90 0.73
CA HIS A 83 -15.73 -9.27 1.32
C HIS A 83 -16.74 -8.14 1.44
N GLN A 84 -16.43 -6.95 0.93
CA GLN A 84 -17.38 -5.85 0.97
C GLN A 84 -18.60 -6.13 0.08
N SER A 85 -19.79 -5.75 0.58
CA SER A 85 -21.01 -5.84 -0.20
C SER A 85 -21.00 -4.81 -1.34
N ARG A 86 -21.72 -5.13 -2.39
CA ARG A 86 -21.78 -4.34 -3.63
C ARG A 86 -22.27 -2.90 -3.43
N ASP A 87 -23.08 -2.66 -2.41
CA ASP A 87 -23.60 -1.34 -2.08
C ASP A 87 -22.60 -0.47 -1.28
N GLY A 88 -21.45 -1.04 -0.90
CA GLY A 88 -20.45 -0.36 -0.09
C GLY A 88 -19.04 -0.72 -0.49
N TRP A 89 -18.70 -0.63 -1.77
CA TRP A 89 -17.35 -0.91 -2.24
C TRP A 89 -16.41 0.28 -2.00
N THR A 90 -15.29 0.00 -1.35
CA THR A 90 -14.18 0.95 -1.25
C THR A 90 -13.39 0.96 -2.55
N PHE A 91 -13.12 2.15 -3.09
CA PHE A 91 -12.18 2.27 -4.20
C PHE A 91 -10.76 2.41 -3.69
N GLU A 92 -10.50 3.30 -2.75
CA GLU A 92 -9.14 3.56 -2.28
C GLU A 92 -9.05 3.42 -0.78
N LEU A 93 -8.08 2.65 -0.31
CA LEU A 93 -7.77 2.45 1.09
C LEU A 93 -6.29 2.73 1.32
N ASP A 94 -5.99 3.62 2.26
CA ASP A 94 -4.64 4.01 2.63
C ASP A 94 -4.33 3.41 4.00
N ILE A 95 -3.30 2.57 4.08
CA ILE A 95 -2.87 1.95 5.33
C ILE A 95 -1.40 2.26 5.59
N ARG A 96 -1.09 2.50 6.86
CA ARG A 96 0.26 2.84 7.30
C ARG A 96 0.44 2.50 8.78
N PRO A 97 1.68 2.31 9.26
CA PRO A 97 1.93 2.22 10.68
C PRO A 97 1.57 3.54 11.38
N PHE A 98 1.16 3.47 12.63
CA PHE A 98 0.76 4.66 13.39
C PHE A 98 1.87 5.71 13.53
N ALA A 99 3.13 5.29 13.46
CA ALA A 99 4.29 6.16 13.61
C ALA A 99 4.80 6.73 12.27
N GLU A 100 4.16 6.39 11.15
CA GLU A 100 4.58 6.90 9.84
C GLU A 100 4.28 8.40 9.74
N THR A 101 5.26 9.17 9.25
CA THR A 101 5.10 10.61 9.03
C THR A 101 4.70 10.90 7.60
N TRP A 102 3.87 11.92 7.45
CA TRP A 102 3.32 12.33 6.15
C TRP A 102 4.23 13.36 5.43
#